data_68ec4cdfbf56d80ecfb1f4408bbc1743
#
_entry.id   68ec4cdfbf56d80ecfb1f4408bbc1743
#
_cell.length_a   1.000
_cell.length_b   1.000
_cell.length_c   1.000
_cell.angle_alpha   90.00
_cell.angle_beta   90.00
_cell.angle_gamma   90.00
#
_symmetry.space_group_name_H-M   'P 1'
#
loop_
_entity.id
_entity.type
_entity.pdbx_description
1 polymer ?
#
loop_
_entity_poly.entity_id
_entity_poly.type
_entity_poly.pdbx_seq_one_letter_code
_entity_poly.pdbx_strand_id
1 'polypeptide(L)'
;MRIILLGFGVVGQSFLKLLTHRYNEIASFYGLKPRIVAIVDRGGAAIDERGLDMEKMLEFKKTMGSISKANDKGFPDLTAEEVIKKIDAEVVIEVTPTNIISGEPGLTNIENSIKSGKHVITTNKGPLALALPALMDLAEYNGVYLRFSGTVGGGMPVLDLGKKCLIADKIIAIRGILNGTTNYILTEMIEKRIEFNEALKKAQDLGYAEKDPSLDIDGFDTACKLVIMANWIMGKKVTLKDVKINGIRNLALKDLIDADKNGNAIKLIGSINKNIEVKPREVSKRDILCVHG
;
A
#
# COMPACT_ATOMS: atom_id res chain seq x y z
N MET A 1 -9.67 22.79 3.72
CA MET A 1 -9.65 21.48 3.04
C MET A 1 -10.25 20.45 3.97
N ARG A 2 -11.40 19.87 3.60
CA ARG A 2 -12.13 18.87 4.36
C ARG A 2 -11.77 17.49 3.84
N ILE A 3 -11.56 16.55 4.75
CA ILE A 3 -11.02 15.23 4.44
C ILE A 3 -11.93 14.17 5.06
N ILE A 4 -12.32 13.17 4.28
CA ILE A 4 -12.90 11.91 4.74
C ILE A 4 -11.79 10.87 4.80
N LEU A 5 -11.67 10.16 5.92
CA LEU A 5 -10.72 9.07 6.11
C LEU A 5 -11.46 7.73 6.15
N LEU A 6 -11.26 6.90 5.14
CA LEU A 6 -11.81 5.56 5.04
C LEU A 6 -10.77 4.51 5.45
N GLY A 7 -11.02 3.84 6.55
CA GLY A 7 -10.08 2.92 7.19
C GLY A 7 -9.33 3.57 8.35
N PHE A 8 -9.59 3.08 9.58
CA PHE A 8 -8.94 3.60 10.79
C PHE A 8 -8.13 2.51 11.51
N GLY A 9 -7.39 1.74 10.68
CA GLY A 9 -6.37 0.78 11.09
C GLY A 9 -5.02 1.47 11.37
N VAL A 10 -3.93 0.71 11.27
CA VAL A 10 -2.56 1.20 11.51
C VAL A 10 -2.24 2.41 10.65
N VAL A 11 -2.47 2.33 9.33
CA VAL A 11 -2.15 3.41 8.38
C VAL A 11 -2.98 4.66 8.66
N GLY A 12 -4.31 4.51 8.82
CA GLY A 12 -5.20 5.65 9.09
C GLY A 12 -4.87 6.37 10.40
N GLN A 13 -4.58 5.63 11.47
CA GLN A 13 -4.16 6.22 12.75
C GLN A 13 -2.79 6.90 12.65
N SER A 14 -1.83 6.30 11.92
CA SER A 14 -0.51 6.89 11.71
C SER A 14 -0.60 8.18 10.89
N PHE A 15 -1.44 8.19 9.85
CA PHE A 15 -1.73 9.40 9.09
C PHE A 15 -2.30 10.51 10.00
N LEU A 16 -3.27 10.18 10.84
CA LEU A 16 -3.89 11.16 11.74
C LEU A 16 -2.89 11.73 12.74
N LYS A 17 -2.02 10.89 13.33
CA LYS A 17 -0.94 11.33 14.21
C LYS A 17 0.03 12.27 13.50
N LEU A 18 0.45 11.91 12.28
CA LEU A 18 1.37 12.73 11.48
C LEU A 18 0.73 14.07 11.12
N LEU A 19 -0.55 14.07 10.73
CA LEU A 19 -1.29 15.28 10.40
C LEU A 19 -1.41 16.22 11.60
N THR A 20 -1.72 15.67 12.79
CA THR A 20 -1.76 16.44 14.05
C THR A 20 -0.40 17.07 14.35
N HIS A 21 0.66 16.29 14.28
CA HIS A 21 2.01 16.74 14.58
C HIS A 21 2.50 17.85 13.63
N ARG A 22 2.18 17.71 12.32
CA ARG A 22 2.64 18.66 11.28
C ARG A 22 1.62 19.72 10.91
N TYR A 23 0.51 19.85 11.64
CA TYR A 23 -0.59 20.75 11.29
C TYR A 23 -0.13 22.20 11.12
N ASN A 24 0.63 22.74 12.09
CA ASN A 24 1.11 24.11 12.04
C ASN A 24 2.11 24.34 10.91
N GLU A 25 2.97 23.37 10.61
CA GLU A 25 3.89 23.42 9.48
C GLU A 25 3.12 23.47 8.16
N ILE A 26 2.15 22.59 7.98
CA ILE A 26 1.31 22.56 6.78
C ILE A 26 0.55 23.88 6.62
N ALA A 27 0.01 24.42 7.70
CA ALA A 27 -0.72 25.68 7.67
C ALA A 27 0.20 26.87 7.31
N SER A 28 1.41 26.91 7.85
CA SER A 28 2.36 28.02 7.61
C SER A 28 3.02 27.96 6.24
N PHE A 29 3.46 26.77 5.78
CA PHE A 29 4.16 26.62 4.51
C PHE A 29 3.25 26.62 3.29
N TYR A 30 2.08 25.98 3.41
CA TYR A 30 1.20 25.75 2.27
C TYR A 30 -0.12 26.54 2.35
N GLY A 31 -0.36 27.27 3.45
CA GLY A 31 -1.64 27.94 3.71
C GLY A 31 -2.82 27.01 3.87
N LEU A 32 -2.58 25.70 4.01
CA LEU A 32 -3.61 24.67 4.10
C LEU A 32 -4.00 24.40 5.56
N LYS A 33 -5.30 24.39 5.83
CA LYS A 33 -5.87 24.02 7.13
C LYS A 33 -6.71 22.76 6.96
N PRO A 34 -6.09 21.56 6.94
CA PRO A 34 -6.82 20.31 6.77
C PRO A 34 -7.69 20.01 7.98
N ARG A 35 -8.92 19.56 7.75
CA ARG A 35 -9.88 19.12 8.76
C ARG A 35 -10.41 17.75 8.39
N ILE A 36 -10.33 16.82 9.32
CA ILE A 36 -10.96 15.50 9.17
C ILE A 36 -12.42 15.66 9.55
N VAL A 37 -13.31 15.62 8.58
CA VAL A 37 -14.76 15.80 8.80
C VAL A 37 -15.50 14.48 9.01
N ALA A 38 -14.93 13.37 8.53
CA ALA A 38 -15.45 12.04 8.78
C ALA A 38 -14.32 11.02 8.84
N ILE A 39 -14.47 10.02 9.70
CA ILE A 39 -13.65 8.81 9.76
C ILE A 39 -14.59 7.61 9.68
N VAL A 40 -14.26 6.61 8.88
CA VAL A 40 -15.02 5.36 8.76
C VAL A 40 -14.15 4.18 9.18
N ASP A 41 -14.66 3.32 10.03
CA ASP A 41 -14.07 2.01 10.33
C ASP A 41 -15.11 0.88 10.20
N ARG A 42 -14.76 -0.35 10.61
CA ARG A 42 -15.66 -1.51 10.49
C ARG A 42 -16.96 -1.39 11.29
N GLY A 43 -17.00 -0.56 12.31
CA GLY A 43 -18.16 -0.40 13.18
C GLY A 43 -19.08 0.76 12.78
N GLY A 44 -18.73 1.49 11.71
CA GLY A 44 -19.47 2.67 11.27
C GLY A 44 -18.59 3.91 11.11
N ALA A 45 -19.14 5.09 11.38
CA ALA A 45 -18.47 6.36 11.15
C ALA A 45 -18.45 7.25 12.41
N ALA A 46 -17.50 8.21 12.43
CA ALA A 46 -17.56 9.40 13.25
C ALA A 46 -17.57 10.63 12.34
N ILE A 47 -18.43 11.61 12.61
CA ILE A 47 -18.65 12.76 11.72
C ILE A 47 -18.75 14.05 12.54
N ASP A 48 -18.04 15.08 12.11
CA ASP A 48 -18.22 16.48 12.48
C ASP A 48 -17.83 17.38 11.32
N GLU A 49 -18.77 18.05 10.68
CA GLU A 49 -18.52 18.93 9.53
C GLU A 49 -17.60 20.11 9.87
N ARG A 50 -17.49 20.48 11.15
CA ARG A 50 -16.58 21.51 11.64
C ARG A 50 -15.15 20.98 11.81
N GLY A 51 -14.97 19.67 11.81
CA GLY A 51 -13.72 18.93 12.01
C GLY A 51 -13.70 18.16 13.32
N LEU A 52 -13.39 16.88 13.21
CA LEU A 52 -13.19 15.98 14.35
C LEU A 52 -11.89 16.35 15.08
N ASP A 53 -11.94 16.23 16.41
CA ASP A 53 -10.75 16.30 17.26
C ASP A 53 -9.90 15.06 17.06
N MET A 54 -8.76 15.23 16.40
CA MET A 54 -7.90 14.13 15.95
C MET A 54 -7.33 13.33 17.13
N GLU A 55 -6.97 13.98 18.23
CA GLU A 55 -6.42 13.32 19.42
C GLU A 55 -7.48 12.47 20.10
N LYS A 56 -8.68 13.02 20.27
CA LYS A 56 -9.82 12.27 20.83
C LYS A 56 -10.18 11.06 19.97
N MET A 57 -10.15 11.18 18.63
CA MET A 57 -10.45 10.03 17.75
C MET A 57 -9.43 8.91 17.91
N LEU A 58 -8.15 9.24 18.09
CA LEU A 58 -7.10 8.24 18.37
C LEU A 58 -7.31 7.56 19.72
N GLU A 59 -7.70 8.32 20.75
CA GLU A 59 -8.01 7.78 22.08
C GLU A 59 -9.26 6.89 22.04
N PHE A 60 -10.33 7.32 21.41
CA PHE A 60 -11.55 6.49 21.23
C PHE A 60 -11.24 5.19 20.51
N LYS A 61 -10.43 5.23 19.45
CA LYS A 61 -10.07 4.00 18.75
C LYS A 61 -9.31 3.03 19.64
N LYS A 62 -8.40 3.54 20.46
CA LYS A 62 -7.60 2.74 21.40
C LYS A 62 -8.45 2.12 22.51
N THR A 63 -9.39 2.88 23.08
CA THR A 63 -10.17 2.47 24.25
C THR A 63 -11.43 1.70 23.89
N MET A 64 -12.14 2.11 22.85
CA MET A 64 -13.46 1.57 22.46
C MET A 64 -13.41 0.60 21.28
N GLY A 65 -12.25 0.49 20.61
CA GLY A 65 -12.04 -0.38 19.44
C GLY A 65 -12.66 0.11 18.14
N SER A 66 -13.70 0.97 18.19
CA SER A 66 -14.34 1.58 17.03
C SER A 66 -14.69 3.04 17.30
N ILE A 67 -14.53 3.89 16.27
CA ILE A 67 -14.86 5.32 16.34
C ILE A 67 -16.37 5.59 16.24
N SER A 68 -17.15 4.62 15.79
CA SER A 68 -18.62 4.73 15.76
C SER A 68 -19.25 4.88 17.14
N LYS A 69 -18.48 4.61 18.20
CA LYS A 69 -18.90 4.78 19.60
C LYS A 69 -18.50 6.14 20.19
N ALA A 70 -18.03 7.08 19.36
CA ALA A 70 -17.55 8.39 19.81
C ALA A 70 -18.68 9.34 20.19
N ASN A 71 -19.29 9.13 21.35
CA ASN A 71 -20.35 9.98 21.94
C ASN A 71 -21.37 10.48 20.87
N ASP A 72 -21.58 11.82 20.83
CA ASP A 72 -22.51 12.50 19.90
C ASP A 72 -22.02 12.58 18.44
N LYS A 73 -20.79 12.12 18.14
CA LYS A 73 -20.18 12.12 16.80
C LYS A 73 -20.19 10.75 16.14
N GLY A 74 -20.48 9.69 16.88
CA GLY A 74 -20.46 8.32 16.40
C GLY A 74 -21.79 7.92 15.74
N PHE A 75 -21.68 7.24 14.58
CA PHE A 75 -22.80 6.70 13.82
C PHE A 75 -22.53 5.22 13.54
N PRO A 76 -23.05 4.32 14.38
CA PRO A 76 -22.94 2.88 14.13
C PRO A 76 -23.56 2.51 12.79
N ASP A 77 -22.97 1.51 12.14
CA ASP A 77 -23.45 0.92 10.87
C ASP A 77 -23.51 1.87 9.66
N LEU A 78 -23.12 3.13 9.79
CA LEU A 78 -23.05 4.05 8.66
C LEU A 78 -21.91 3.65 7.74
N THR A 79 -22.23 3.38 6.49
CA THR A 79 -21.29 2.85 5.49
C THR A 79 -20.39 3.93 4.90
N ALA A 80 -19.23 3.49 4.34
CA ALA A 80 -18.34 4.40 3.60
C ALA A 80 -19.05 5.08 2.42
N GLU A 81 -19.89 4.34 1.69
CA GLU A 81 -20.66 4.85 0.56
C GLU A 81 -21.60 5.99 0.97
N GLU A 82 -22.32 5.82 2.08
CA GLU A 82 -23.21 6.87 2.60
C GLU A 82 -22.45 8.12 3.04
N VAL A 83 -21.29 7.91 3.70
CA VAL A 83 -20.43 9.03 4.13
C VAL A 83 -19.89 9.78 2.90
N ILE A 84 -19.39 9.08 1.89
CA ILE A 84 -18.88 9.68 0.65
C ILE A 84 -19.96 10.52 -0.04
N LYS A 85 -21.20 10.02 -0.10
CA LYS A 85 -22.31 10.70 -0.78
C LYS A 85 -22.87 11.90 0.01
N LYS A 86 -22.93 11.78 1.35
CA LYS A 86 -23.63 12.77 2.20
C LYS A 86 -22.71 13.86 2.71
N ILE A 87 -21.44 13.56 2.97
CA ILE A 87 -20.51 14.49 3.61
C ILE A 87 -19.74 15.31 2.57
N ASP A 88 -19.81 16.62 2.72
CA ASP A 88 -19.07 17.55 1.87
C ASP A 88 -17.60 17.57 2.26
N ALA A 89 -16.74 17.14 1.31
CA ALA A 89 -15.30 17.09 1.47
C ALA A 89 -14.59 17.17 0.12
N GLU A 90 -13.42 17.76 0.10
CA GLU A 90 -12.60 17.87 -1.11
C GLU A 90 -11.78 16.62 -1.36
N VAL A 91 -11.38 15.90 -0.29
CA VAL A 91 -10.43 14.78 -0.37
C VAL A 91 -10.96 13.57 0.39
N VAL A 92 -10.83 12.40 -0.20
CA VAL A 92 -11.02 11.10 0.45
C VAL A 92 -9.66 10.42 0.55
N ILE A 93 -9.31 9.98 1.76
CA ILE A 93 -8.14 9.13 2.00
C ILE A 93 -8.64 7.70 2.22
N GLU A 94 -8.31 6.82 1.27
CA GLU A 94 -8.72 5.43 1.26
C GLU A 94 -7.55 4.55 1.72
N VAL A 95 -7.67 3.98 2.91
CA VAL A 95 -6.65 3.12 3.55
C VAL A 95 -7.30 1.90 4.21
N THR A 96 -8.34 1.37 3.59
CA THR A 96 -8.98 0.12 4.01
C THR A 96 -8.09 -1.09 3.72
N PRO A 97 -8.37 -2.27 4.27
CA PRO A 97 -7.58 -3.48 4.01
C PRO A 97 -7.50 -3.82 2.52
N THR A 98 -6.34 -4.26 2.08
CA THR A 98 -6.10 -4.69 0.69
C THR A 98 -6.78 -6.03 0.40
N ASN A 99 -7.56 -6.08 -0.67
CA ASN A 99 -8.07 -7.31 -1.27
C ASN A 99 -7.66 -7.35 -2.75
N ILE A 100 -6.79 -8.30 -3.10
CA ILE A 100 -6.25 -8.42 -4.46
C ILE A 100 -7.14 -9.23 -5.41
N ILE A 101 -8.19 -9.87 -4.88
CA ILE A 101 -9.12 -10.69 -5.67
C ILE A 101 -10.27 -9.83 -6.20
N SER A 102 -10.94 -9.09 -5.31
CA SER A 102 -12.08 -8.24 -5.67
C SER A 102 -11.76 -6.75 -5.70
N GLY A 103 -10.71 -6.32 -5.02
CA GLY A 103 -10.40 -4.91 -4.79
C GLY A 103 -11.21 -4.28 -3.66
N GLU A 104 -12.21 -4.98 -3.12
CA GLU A 104 -13.17 -4.43 -2.17
C GLU A 104 -12.66 -4.39 -0.71
N PRO A 105 -13.11 -3.43 0.06
CA PRO A 105 -14.04 -2.33 -0.28
C PRO A 105 -13.37 -1.13 -0.98
N GLY A 106 -12.05 -1.18 -1.15
CA GLY A 106 -11.26 -0.06 -1.67
C GLY A 106 -11.66 0.37 -3.09
N LEU A 107 -11.99 -0.57 -3.97
CA LEU A 107 -12.38 -0.27 -5.35
C LEU A 107 -13.67 0.56 -5.39
N THR A 108 -14.73 0.09 -4.74
CA THR A 108 -16.00 0.82 -4.64
C THR A 108 -15.82 2.16 -3.95
N ASN A 109 -15.00 2.24 -2.90
CA ASN A 109 -14.72 3.50 -2.20
C ASN A 109 -14.06 4.53 -3.12
N ILE A 110 -13.04 4.12 -3.90
CA ILE A 110 -12.34 5.00 -4.85
C ILE A 110 -13.30 5.45 -5.95
N GLU A 111 -14.05 4.53 -6.55
CA GLU A 111 -15.03 4.87 -7.61
C GLU A 111 -16.09 5.85 -7.13
N ASN A 112 -16.73 5.59 -6.00
CA ASN A 112 -17.77 6.46 -5.44
C ASN A 112 -17.22 7.84 -5.08
N SER A 113 -15.98 7.92 -4.56
CA SER A 113 -15.32 9.18 -4.25
C SER A 113 -15.07 10.01 -5.51
N ILE A 114 -14.53 9.39 -6.55
CA ILE A 114 -14.28 10.04 -7.85
C ILE A 114 -15.60 10.52 -8.46
N LYS A 115 -16.63 9.65 -8.52
CA LYS A 115 -17.97 9.98 -9.05
C LYS A 115 -18.67 11.11 -8.27
N SER A 116 -18.30 11.27 -6.99
CA SER A 116 -18.79 12.36 -6.12
C SER A 116 -17.94 13.65 -6.22
N GLY A 117 -17.04 13.75 -7.20
CA GLY A 117 -16.20 14.93 -7.42
C GLY A 117 -15.11 15.13 -6.35
N LYS A 118 -14.71 14.09 -5.62
CA LYS A 118 -13.70 14.18 -4.57
C LYS A 118 -12.34 13.64 -5.05
N HIS A 119 -11.28 14.36 -4.72
CA HIS A 119 -9.93 13.87 -4.93
C HIS A 119 -9.66 12.65 -4.03
N VAL A 120 -8.91 11.67 -4.53
CA VAL A 120 -8.63 10.44 -3.79
C VAL A 120 -7.14 10.26 -3.57
N ILE A 121 -6.77 9.92 -2.33
CA ILE A 121 -5.43 9.47 -1.97
C ILE A 121 -5.57 8.05 -1.42
N THR A 122 -4.83 7.09 -1.97
CA THR A 122 -4.89 5.70 -1.48
C THR A 122 -3.52 5.08 -1.29
N THR A 123 -3.40 4.18 -0.33
CA THR A 123 -2.27 3.24 -0.17
C THR A 123 -2.68 1.79 -0.45
N ASN A 124 -3.93 1.57 -0.86
CA ASN A 124 -4.49 0.26 -1.12
C ASN A 124 -4.07 -0.26 -2.50
N LYS A 125 -3.29 -1.32 -2.53
CA LYS A 125 -2.75 -1.91 -3.77
C LYS A 125 -3.79 -2.70 -4.57
N GLY A 126 -4.78 -3.31 -3.89
CA GLY A 126 -5.77 -4.18 -4.54
C GLY A 126 -6.51 -3.51 -5.69
N PRO A 127 -7.23 -2.41 -5.47
CA PRO A 127 -7.92 -1.67 -6.52
C PRO A 127 -7.02 -1.27 -7.69
N LEU A 128 -5.78 -0.83 -7.39
CA LEU A 128 -4.84 -0.37 -8.41
C LEU A 128 -4.24 -1.51 -9.22
N ALA A 129 -3.98 -2.67 -8.59
CA ALA A 129 -3.50 -3.86 -9.30
C ALA A 129 -4.57 -4.46 -10.22
N LEU A 130 -5.85 -4.19 -9.94
CA LEU A 130 -6.98 -4.69 -10.73
C LEU A 130 -7.42 -3.71 -11.83
N ALA A 131 -7.44 -2.40 -11.54
CA ALA A 131 -8.16 -1.43 -12.36
C ALA A 131 -7.47 -0.07 -12.51
N LEU A 132 -6.16 0.08 -12.28
CA LEU A 132 -5.49 1.40 -12.29
C LEU A 132 -5.77 2.22 -13.56
N PRO A 133 -5.66 1.69 -14.81
CA PRO A 133 -5.96 2.49 -15.99
C PRO A 133 -7.39 3.04 -15.99
N ALA A 134 -8.37 2.20 -15.69
CA ALA A 134 -9.80 2.61 -15.68
C ALA A 134 -10.09 3.64 -14.57
N LEU A 135 -9.47 3.48 -13.40
CA LEU A 135 -9.61 4.45 -12.30
C LEU A 135 -8.97 5.80 -12.64
N MET A 136 -7.86 5.80 -13.38
CA MET A 136 -7.24 7.04 -13.87
C MET A 136 -8.11 7.75 -14.91
N ASP A 137 -8.65 7.00 -15.88
CA ASP A 137 -9.58 7.51 -16.89
C ASP A 137 -10.84 8.10 -16.22
N LEU A 138 -11.37 7.40 -15.19
CA LEU A 138 -12.52 7.86 -14.42
C LEU A 138 -12.22 9.15 -13.66
N ALA A 139 -11.03 9.26 -13.06
CA ALA A 139 -10.60 10.44 -12.31
C ALA A 139 -10.43 11.66 -13.27
N GLU A 140 -9.83 11.44 -14.43
CA GLU A 140 -9.68 12.45 -15.45
C GLU A 140 -11.04 12.95 -15.97
N TYR A 141 -11.96 12.04 -16.29
CA TYR A 141 -13.31 12.37 -16.73
C TYR A 141 -14.09 13.22 -15.71
N ASN A 142 -13.91 12.95 -14.40
CA ASN A 142 -14.56 13.70 -13.33
C ASN A 142 -13.78 14.95 -12.87
N GLY A 143 -12.63 15.26 -13.47
CA GLY A 143 -11.81 16.43 -13.13
C GLY A 143 -11.17 16.36 -11.73
N VAL A 144 -10.95 15.16 -11.20
CA VAL A 144 -10.37 14.93 -9.86
C VAL A 144 -9.04 14.20 -9.94
N TYR A 145 -8.27 14.25 -8.87
CA TYR A 145 -6.99 13.57 -8.78
C TYR A 145 -7.11 12.25 -8.01
N LEU A 146 -6.51 11.19 -8.57
CA LEU A 146 -6.18 9.96 -7.85
C LEU A 146 -4.67 9.93 -7.57
N ARG A 147 -4.29 9.84 -6.30
CA ARG A 147 -2.89 9.81 -5.83
C ARG A 147 -2.63 8.53 -5.02
N PHE A 148 -1.51 7.87 -5.32
CA PHE A 148 -1.24 6.54 -4.76
C PHE A 148 0.25 6.22 -4.56
N SER A 149 1.08 7.24 -4.41
CA SER A 149 2.54 7.06 -4.22
C SER A 149 2.89 6.10 -3.08
N GLY A 150 2.09 6.09 -2.00
CA GLY A 150 2.30 5.19 -0.86
C GLY A 150 2.05 3.70 -1.13
N THR A 151 1.54 3.32 -2.31
CA THR A 151 1.30 1.90 -2.65
C THR A 151 2.57 1.15 -3.05
N VAL A 152 3.58 1.85 -3.55
CA VAL A 152 4.85 1.27 -3.98
C VAL A 152 6.02 2.01 -3.33
N GLY A 153 6.76 1.30 -2.48
CA GLY A 153 7.95 1.82 -1.82
C GLY A 153 7.71 2.63 -0.53
N GLY A 154 6.45 2.78 -0.09
CA GLY A 154 6.13 3.53 1.13
C GLY A 154 6.64 4.97 1.07
N GLY A 155 7.69 5.28 1.83
CA GLY A 155 8.31 6.61 1.84
C GLY A 155 9.25 6.90 0.67
N MET A 156 9.55 5.91 -0.19
CA MET A 156 10.41 6.11 -1.36
C MET A 156 9.59 6.61 -2.55
N PRO A 157 9.98 7.71 -3.22
CA PRO A 157 9.22 8.32 -4.31
C PRO A 157 9.41 7.61 -5.66
N VAL A 158 9.41 6.26 -5.69
CA VAL A 158 9.75 5.47 -6.88
C VAL A 158 8.78 5.71 -8.04
N LEU A 159 7.48 5.90 -7.75
CA LEU A 159 6.48 6.20 -8.78
C LEU A 159 6.67 7.59 -9.36
N ASP A 160 6.99 8.58 -8.53
CA ASP A 160 7.26 9.95 -8.98
C ASP A 160 8.59 10.04 -9.71
N LEU A 161 9.63 9.32 -9.26
CA LEU A 161 10.90 9.22 -9.99
C LEU A 161 10.68 8.71 -11.41
N GLY A 162 9.99 7.59 -11.57
CA GLY A 162 9.72 7.02 -12.89
C GLY A 162 8.83 7.88 -13.78
N LYS A 163 7.81 8.53 -13.22
CA LYS A 163 6.80 9.25 -13.99
C LYS A 163 7.17 10.71 -14.28
N LYS A 164 7.84 11.38 -13.34
CA LYS A 164 8.10 12.82 -13.40
C LYS A 164 9.57 13.13 -13.67
N CYS A 165 10.50 12.44 -12.99
CA CYS A 165 11.92 12.76 -13.11
C CYS A 165 12.53 12.13 -14.36
N LEU A 166 12.06 10.95 -14.80
CA LEU A 166 12.53 10.23 -15.97
C LEU A 166 11.58 10.39 -17.18
N ILE A 167 10.85 11.48 -17.25
CA ILE A 167 9.82 11.70 -18.28
C ILE A 167 10.37 11.76 -19.70
N ALA A 168 11.62 12.18 -19.86
CA ALA A 168 12.30 12.25 -21.16
C ALA A 168 12.87 10.89 -21.60
N ASP A 169 12.94 9.91 -20.68
CA ASP A 169 13.53 8.61 -20.94
C ASP A 169 12.46 7.55 -21.25
N LYS A 170 12.82 6.59 -22.08
CA LYS A 170 12.02 5.40 -22.32
C LYS A 170 12.42 4.30 -21.34
N ILE A 171 11.64 4.11 -20.28
CA ILE A 171 11.87 3.00 -19.35
C ILE A 171 11.56 1.68 -20.05
N ILE A 172 12.56 0.86 -20.28
CA ILE A 172 12.47 -0.43 -21.00
C ILE A 172 12.35 -1.63 -20.06
N ALA A 173 12.85 -1.50 -18.82
CA ALA A 173 12.81 -2.55 -17.81
C ALA A 173 12.78 -1.97 -16.41
N ILE A 174 12.18 -2.72 -15.48
CA ILE A 174 12.23 -2.47 -14.04
C ILE A 174 12.62 -3.79 -13.38
N ARG A 175 13.52 -3.74 -12.41
CA ARG A 175 13.94 -4.90 -11.62
C ARG A 175 14.19 -4.47 -10.17
N GLY A 176 13.71 -5.26 -9.20
CA GLY A 176 13.95 -4.92 -7.80
C GLY A 176 13.48 -5.96 -6.80
N ILE A 177 13.97 -5.81 -5.57
CA ILE A 177 13.40 -6.44 -4.38
C ILE A 177 12.32 -5.47 -3.86
N LEU A 178 11.06 -5.88 -3.95
CA LEU A 178 9.91 -4.99 -3.66
C LEU A 178 9.16 -5.37 -2.38
N ASN A 179 9.65 -6.39 -1.66
CA ASN A 179 9.02 -6.87 -0.43
C ASN A 179 10.09 -7.12 0.64
N GLY A 180 9.99 -6.41 1.76
CA GLY A 180 10.93 -6.48 2.87
C GLY A 180 10.83 -7.79 3.64
N THR A 181 9.62 -8.31 3.86
CA THR A 181 9.37 -9.56 4.59
C THR A 181 10.10 -10.74 3.96
N THR A 182 9.94 -10.91 2.65
CA THR A 182 10.62 -12.00 1.92
C THR A 182 12.14 -11.83 1.88
N ASN A 183 12.61 -10.58 1.77
CA ASN A 183 14.06 -10.32 1.81
C ASN A 183 14.64 -10.67 3.19
N TYR A 184 13.95 -10.29 4.29
CA TYR A 184 14.33 -10.65 5.64
C TYR A 184 14.38 -12.18 5.84
N ILE A 185 13.32 -12.89 5.45
CA ILE A 185 13.23 -14.35 5.60
C ILE A 185 14.40 -15.04 4.88
N LEU A 186 14.67 -14.69 3.63
CA LEU A 186 15.76 -15.29 2.86
C LEU A 186 17.15 -14.97 3.45
N THR A 187 17.32 -13.77 4.01
CA THR A 187 18.54 -13.37 4.70
C THR A 187 18.75 -14.18 5.98
N GLU A 188 17.71 -14.29 6.84
CA GLU A 188 17.77 -15.09 8.07
C GLU A 188 18.06 -16.57 7.78
N MET A 189 17.42 -17.15 6.77
CA MET A 189 17.67 -18.56 6.38
C MET A 189 19.14 -18.80 6.11
N ILE A 190 19.81 -17.94 5.33
CA ILE A 190 21.21 -18.16 4.95
C ILE A 190 22.19 -17.78 6.06
N GLU A 191 21.97 -16.69 6.77
CA GLU A 191 22.88 -16.23 7.84
C GLU A 191 22.86 -17.14 9.07
N LYS A 192 21.67 -17.61 9.47
CA LYS A 192 21.48 -18.46 10.66
C LYS A 192 21.45 -19.95 10.33
N ARG A 193 21.50 -20.33 9.05
CA ARG A 193 21.40 -21.73 8.59
C ARG A 193 20.15 -22.42 9.12
N ILE A 194 18.99 -21.74 9.04
CA ILE A 194 17.69 -22.21 9.53
C ILE A 194 16.72 -22.43 8.37
N GLU A 195 15.77 -23.31 8.58
CA GLU A 195 14.73 -23.63 7.61
C GLU A 195 13.69 -22.50 7.49
N PHE A 196 12.97 -22.50 6.36
CA PHE A 196 11.98 -21.48 6.02
C PHE A 196 10.97 -21.18 7.14
N ASN A 197 10.40 -22.24 7.75
CA ASN A 197 9.38 -22.09 8.79
C ASN A 197 9.92 -21.41 10.06
N GLU A 198 11.18 -21.66 10.41
CA GLU A 198 11.83 -21.03 11.55
C GLU A 198 12.11 -19.55 11.27
N ALA A 199 12.62 -19.23 10.08
CA ALA A 199 12.85 -17.86 9.65
C ALA A 199 11.54 -17.04 9.56
N LEU A 200 10.46 -17.64 9.03
CA LEU A 200 9.14 -17.04 8.99
C LEU A 200 8.61 -16.75 10.40
N LYS A 201 8.73 -17.69 11.33
CA LYS A 201 8.29 -17.47 12.71
C LYS A 201 9.03 -16.30 13.35
N LYS A 202 10.34 -16.20 13.16
CA LYS A 202 11.13 -15.05 13.64
C LYS A 202 10.65 -13.73 13.01
N ALA A 203 10.36 -13.73 11.71
CA ALA A 203 9.80 -12.56 11.04
C ALA A 203 8.47 -12.12 11.65
N GLN A 204 7.61 -13.07 12.03
CA GLN A 204 6.34 -12.80 12.71
C GLN A 204 6.55 -12.28 14.14
N ASP A 205 7.43 -12.88 14.91
CA ASP A 205 7.74 -12.48 16.28
C ASP A 205 8.32 -11.05 16.35
N LEU A 206 9.07 -10.65 15.34
CA LEU A 206 9.63 -9.30 15.19
C LEU A 206 8.68 -8.29 14.51
N GLY A 207 7.52 -8.76 14.03
CA GLY A 207 6.53 -7.90 13.37
C GLY A 207 6.83 -7.56 11.91
N TYR A 208 7.80 -8.22 11.27
CA TYR A 208 8.06 -8.10 9.83
C TYR A 208 7.03 -8.84 8.99
N ALA A 209 6.48 -9.94 9.50
CA ALA A 209 5.43 -10.71 8.85
C ALA A 209 4.14 -10.70 9.69
N GLU A 210 3.01 -10.59 9.03
CA GLU A 210 1.69 -10.72 9.65
C GLU A 210 1.37 -12.20 9.99
N LYS A 211 0.28 -12.43 10.75
CA LYS A 211 -0.18 -13.80 11.06
C LYS A 211 -0.46 -14.62 9.80
N ASP A 212 -1.08 -13.99 8.79
CA ASP A 212 -1.20 -14.57 7.45
C ASP A 212 -0.24 -13.83 6.50
N PRO A 213 0.94 -14.39 6.26
CA PRO A 213 1.97 -13.78 5.43
C PRO A 213 1.83 -14.13 3.94
N SER A 214 0.74 -14.80 3.54
CA SER A 214 0.60 -15.39 2.20
C SER A 214 0.79 -14.39 1.08
N LEU A 215 0.29 -13.15 1.22
CA LEU A 215 0.49 -12.11 0.19
C LEU A 215 1.97 -11.80 -0.06
N ASP A 216 2.79 -11.86 0.98
CA ASP A 216 4.22 -11.61 0.90
C ASP A 216 4.96 -12.83 0.35
N ILE A 217 4.85 -13.98 1.05
CA ILE A 217 5.68 -15.17 0.77
C ILE A 217 5.29 -15.87 -0.54
N ASP A 218 4.05 -15.72 -1.01
CA ASP A 218 3.62 -16.24 -2.31
C ASP A 218 3.87 -15.23 -3.45
N GLY A 219 4.36 -14.01 -3.14
CA GLY A 219 4.83 -13.02 -4.11
C GLY A 219 3.77 -12.05 -4.64
N PHE A 220 2.55 -12.09 -4.12
CA PHE A 220 1.45 -11.23 -4.59
C PHE A 220 1.66 -9.75 -4.27
N ASP A 221 2.21 -9.40 -3.11
CA ASP A 221 2.54 -8.00 -2.78
C ASP A 221 3.53 -7.42 -3.80
N THR A 222 4.57 -8.18 -4.14
CA THR A 222 5.53 -7.80 -5.19
C THR A 222 4.85 -7.67 -6.55
N ALA A 223 3.95 -8.60 -6.91
CA ALA A 223 3.23 -8.58 -8.18
C ALA A 223 2.30 -7.35 -8.30
N CYS A 224 1.56 -7.00 -7.24
CA CYS A 224 0.74 -5.78 -7.22
C CYS A 224 1.60 -4.52 -7.48
N LYS A 225 2.75 -4.42 -6.84
CA LYS A 225 3.67 -3.30 -7.05
C LYS A 225 4.20 -3.24 -8.48
N LEU A 226 4.52 -4.39 -9.08
CA LEU A 226 4.93 -4.46 -10.49
C LEU A 226 3.82 -4.00 -11.45
N VAL A 227 2.58 -4.45 -11.22
CA VAL A 227 1.43 -4.03 -12.03
C VAL A 227 1.23 -2.51 -11.96
N ILE A 228 1.29 -1.94 -10.75
CA ILE A 228 1.16 -0.49 -10.57
C ILE A 228 2.30 0.26 -11.31
N MET A 229 3.55 -0.19 -11.18
CA MET A 229 4.68 0.42 -11.88
C MET A 229 4.58 0.25 -13.40
N ALA A 230 4.18 -0.92 -13.88
CA ALA A 230 4.01 -1.18 -15.32
C ALA A 230 2.96 -0.25 -15.94
N ASN A 231 1.82 -0.08 -15.27
CA ASN A 231 0.74 0.79 -15.74
C ASN A 231 1.12 2.26 -15.61
N TRP A 232 1.63 2.69 -14.46
CA TRP A 232 1.88 4.10 -14.19
C TRP A 232 3.14 4.65 -14.86
N ILE A 233 4.27 3.94 -14.71
CA ILE A 233 5.57 4.41 -15.22
C ILE A 233 5.73 4.10 -16.71
N MET A 234 5.38 2.85 -17.12
CA MET A 234 5.64 2.38 -18.47
C MET A 234 4.43 2.51 -19.41
N GLY A 235 3.27 2.96 -18.93
CA GLY A 235 2.05 3.11 -19.72
C GLY A 235 1.47 1.80 -20.25
N LYS A 236 1.77 0.65 -19.61
CA LYS A 236 1.20 -0.65 -19.97
C LYS A 236 -0.23 -0.75 -19.44
N LYS A 237 -1.05 -1.60 -20.10
CA LYS A 237 -2.42 -1.92 -19.64
C LYS A 237 -2.44 -3.38 -19.21
N VAL A 238 -1.93 -3.63 -17.98
CA VAL A 238 -1.76 -4.99 -17.42
C VAL A 238 -2.43 -5.11 -16.06
N THR A 239 -2.77 -6.34 -15.69
CA THR A 239 -3.37 -6.73 -14.41
C THR A 239 -2.54 -7.83 -13.74
N LEU A 240 -2.94 -8.30 -12.57
CA LEU A 240 -2.28 -9.44 -11.90
C LEU A 240 -2.31 -10.71 -12.74
N LYS A 241 -3.27 -10.88 -13.66
CA LYS A 241 -3.37 -12.05 -14.56
C LYS A 241 -2.20 -12.12 -15.56
N ASP A 242 -1.55 -11.00 -15.83
CA ASP A 242 -0.43 -10.88 -16.76
C ASP A 242 0.93 -11.12 -16.08
N VAL A 243 0.95 -11.36 -14.77
CA VAL A 243 2.15 -11.57 -13.97
C VAL A 243 2.36 -13.05 -13.71
N LYS A 244 3.54 -13.57 -14.05
CA LYS A 244 3.96 -14.90 -13.61
C LYS A 244 4.49 -14.80 -12.18
N ILE A 245 3.81 -15.44 -11.23
CA ILE A 245 4.13 -15.32 -9.81
C ILE A 245 4.63 -16.67 -9.29
N ASN A 246 5.82 -16.66 -8.71
CA ASN A 246 6.38 -17.76 -7.94
C ASN A 246 7.01 -17.18 -6.66
N GLY A 247 6.44 -17.51 -5.52
CA GLY A 247 6.89 -17.04 -4.21
C GLY A 247 8.09 -17.80 -3.66
N ILE A 248 8.36 -17.61 -2.36
CA ILE A 248 9.51 -18.21 -1.67
C ILE A 248 9.13 -19.42 -0.78
N ARG A 249 7.84 -19.74 -0.68
CA ARG A 249 7.33 -20.78 0.25
C ARG A 249 8.00 -22.14 0.07
N ASN A 250 8.37 -22.51 -1.14
CA ASN A 250 8.94 -23.82 -1.48
C ASN A 250 10.46 -23.83 -1.61
N LEU A 251 11.14 -22.75 -1.20
CA LEU A 251 12.60 -22.70 -1.19
C LEU A 251 13.15 -23.51 -0.02
N ALA A 252 14.07 -24.42 -0.30
CA ALA A 252 14.79 -25.15 0.72
C ALA A 252 16.06 -24.39 1.13
N LEU A 253 16.48 -24.54 2.38
CA LEU A 253 17.76 -23.99 2.87
C LEU A 253 18.94 -24.44 2.01
N LYS A 254 18.90 -25.67 1.53
CA LYS A 254 19.93 -26.22 0.63
C LYS A 254 20.14 -25.36 -0.61
N ASP A 255 19.05 -24.87 -1.22
CA ASP A 255 19.14 -24.05 -2.46
C ASP A 255 19.90 -22.75 -2.18
N LEU A 256 19.62 -22.13 -1.01
CA LEU A 256 20.31 -20.90 -0.59
C LEU A 256 21.80 -21.16 -0.29
N ILE A 257 22.12 -22.29 0.36
CA ILE A 257 23.49 -22.67 0.67
C ILE A 257 24.29 -22.94 -0.61
N ASP A 258 23.70 -23.60 -1.58
CA ASP A 258 24.39 -23.92 -2.84
C ASP A 258 24.63 -22.65 -3.67
N ALA A 259 23.67 -21.72 -3.71
CA ALA A 259 23.87 -20.39 -4.28
C ALA A 259 24.99 -19.61 -3.55
N ASP A 260 25.02 -19.66 -2.23
CA ASP A 260 26.01 -18.98 -1.38
C ASP A 260 27.44 -19.45 -1.67
N LYS A 261 27.67 -20.78 -1.80
CA LYS A 261 28.95 -21.36 -2.19
C LYS A 261 29.44 -20.87 -3.54
N ASN A 262 28.51 -20.56 -4.45
CA ASN A 262 28.81 -20.06 -5.80
C ASN A 262 28.97 -18.53 -5.84
N GLY A 263 29.01 -17.85 -4.71
CA GLY A 263 29.14 -16.37 -4.62
C GLY A 263 27.87 -15.62 -4.97
N ASN A 264 26.72 -16.30 -4.94
CA ASN A 264 25.39 -15.74 -5.23
C ASN A 264 24.51 -15.69 -3.96
N ALA A 265 23.44 -14.93 -4.02
CA ALA A 265 22.35 -14.97 -3.04
C ALA A 265 21.02 -15.19 -3.77
N ILE A 266 20.09 -15.91 -3.17
CA ILE A 266 18.72 -16.02 -3.67
C ILE A 266 17.89 -14.89 -3.10
N LYS A 267 17.23 -14.12 -3.98
CA LYS A 267 16.32 -13.01 -3.64
C LYS A 267 15.01 -13.15 -4.41
N LEU A 268 13.89 -12.72 -3.80
CA LEU A 268 12.63 -12.61 -4.52
C LEU A 268 12.67 -11.36 -5.39
N ILE A 269 12.81 -11.55 -6.70
CA ILE A 269 12.95 -10.47 -7.67
C ILE A 269 11.65 -10.26 -8.43
N GLY A 270 11.13 -9.03 -8.34
CA GLY A 270 10.14 -8.53 -9.28
C GLY A 270 10.81 -7.95 -10.51
N SER A 271 10.36 -8.29 -11.70
CA SER A 271 10.92 -7.77 -12.94
C SER A 271 9.87 -7.53 -14.01
N ILE A 272 10.03 -6.40 -14.70
CA ILE A 272 9.28 -6.03 -15.90
C ILE A 272 10.29 -5.85 -17.03
N ASN A 273 10.14 -6.65 -18.08
CA ASN A 273 10.85 -6.51 -19.35
C ASN A 273 9.90 -6.94 -20.48
N LYS A 274 10.23 -7.97 -21.26
CA LYS A 274 9.29 -8.62 -22.21
C LYS A 274 8.11 -9.27 -21.47
N ASN A 275 8.37 -9.82 -20.28
CA ASN A 275 7.37 -10.43 -19.40
C ASN A 275 7.35 -9.68 -18.06
N ILE A 276 6.28 -9.88 -17.29
CA ILE A 276 6.19 -9.42 -15.91
C ILE A 276 6.26 -10.65 -15.02
N GLU A 277 7.26 -10.71 -14.16
CA GLU A 277 7.54 -11.89 -13.35
C GLU A 277 7.93 -11.53 -11.93
N VAL A 278 7.47 -12.35 -10.99
CA VAL A 278 7.93 -12.40 -9.60
C VAL A 278 8.45 -13.80 -9.36
N LYS A 279 9.72 -13.94 -9.06
CA LYS A 279 10.30 -15.26 -8.73
C LYS A 279 11.61 -15.16 -7.96
N PRO A 280 11.96 -16.18 -7.18
CA PRO A 280 13.29 -16.33 -6.64
C PRO A 280 14.32 -16.37 -7.77
N ARG A 281 15.39 -15.61 -7.61
CA ARG A 281 16.52 -15.59 -8.55
C ARG A 281 17.83 -15.57 -7.79
N GLU A 282 18.81 -16.28 -8.32
CA GLU A 282 20.19 -16.06 -7.94
C GLU A 282 20.67 -14.71 -8.46
N VAL A 283 21.29 -13.94 -7.58
CA VAL A 283 21.96 -12.68 -7.88
C VAL A 283 23.38 -12.75 -7.31
N SER A 284 24.33 -12.22 -8.06
CA SER A 284 25.70 -12.13 -7.56
C SER A 284 25.74 -11.32 -6.25
N LYS A 285 26.56 -11.73 -5.29
CA LYS A 285 26.79 -10.95 -4.06
C LYS A 285 27.35 -9.56 -4.33
N ARG A 286 27.82 -9.29 -5.56
CA ARG A 286 28.29 -7.97 -6.01
C ARG A 286 27.17 -7.17 -6.71
N ASP A 287 25.99 -7.75 -6.94
CA ASP A 287 24.85 -7.04 -7.52
C ASP A 287 24.29 -6.03 -6.50
N ILE A 288 23.89 -4.86 -6.98
CA ILE A 288 23.24 -3.82 -6.14
C ILE A 288 21.94 -4.31 -5.45
N LEU A 289 21.33 -5.38 -5.96
CA LEU A 289 20.16 -6.02 -5.37
C LEU A 289 20.53 -7.01 -4.24
N CYS A 290 21.82 -7.29 -4.03
CA CYS A 290 22.23 -8.15 -2.93
C CYS A 290 22.36 -7.33 -1.64
N VAL A 291 21.22 -6.91 -1.10
CA VAL A 291 21.13 -6.15 0.15
C VAL A 291 20.65 -7.06 1.27
N HIS A 292 21.11 -6.77 2.51
CA HIS A 292 20.58 -7.38 3.71
C HIS A 292 19.17 -6.86 3.99
N GLY A 293 18.31 -7.74 4.48
CA GLY A 293 16.91 -7.44 4.82
C GLY A 293 16.74 -7.06 6.26
#